data_7a1c31939e1769a0307063846090d972
#
_entry.id   7a1c31939e1769a0307063846090d972
#
_cell.length_a   1.000
_cell.length_b   1.000
_cell.length_c   1.000
_cell.angle_alpha   90.00
_cell.angle_beta   90.00
_cell.angle_gamma   90.00
#
_symmetry.space_group_name_H-M   'P 1'
#
loop_
_entity.id
_entity.type
_entity.pdbx_description
1 polymer ?
#
loop_
_entity_poly.entity_id
_entity_poly.type
_entity_poly.pdbx_seq_one_letter_code
_entity_poly.pdbx_strand_id
1 'polypeptide(L)'
;CIANVLNLVFMTGVQAEGLRRLAGAESGAAASPPVALVATPLFHVTANNCVAYLATLAGGTLVHMYKWDVVEAMQLIEREKVTALSAVPMMSREIILHPDFHNYDLSSLQSMGGGGAALQPDLVHKIDQEMASAKPNTGYGMTETSGIISSLGAEFFVNKPASCGRAVPTLEAQCVNADGQPLGVGEIGELWVRGSNVIKGYLNRPEATAESLTDGWLHTGDVAYIDEDGCIFLVDRGNPVPM
;
A
#
# COMPACT_ATOMS: atom_id res chain seq x y z
N CYS A 1 -1.80 -11.66 -10.84
CA CYS A 1 -0.45 -11.12 -10.53
C CYS A 1 0.00 -10.05 -11.54
N ILE A 2 -0.07 -10.27 -12.87
CA ILE A 2 0.41 -9.29 -13.87
C ILE A 2 -0.31 -7.95 -13.70
N ALA A 3 -1.63 -7.93 -13.59
CA ALA A 3 -2.40 -6.70 -13.39
C ALA A 3 -1.94 -5.94 -12.13
N ASN A 4 -1.66 -6.64 -11.03
CA ASN A 4 -1.13 -6.03 -9.82
C ASN A 4 0.23 -5.34 -10.06
N VAL A 5 1.16 -5.99 -10.77
CA VAL A 5 2.47 -5.39 -11.10
C VAL A 5 2.30 -4.15 -11.96
N LEU A 6 1.42 -4.20 -12.98
CA LEU A 6 1.14 -3.04 -13.84
C LEU A 6 0.50 -1.88 -13.06
N ASN A 7 -0.40 -2.18 -12.12
CA ASN A 7 -0.95 -1.17 -11.21
C ASN A 7 0.14 -0.49 -10.37
N LEU A 8 1.04 -1.27 -9.79
CA LEU A 8 2.15 -0.73 -8.99
C LEU A 8 3.08 0.14 -9.82
N VAL A 9 3.44 -0.28 -11.04
CA VAL A 9 4.24 0.53 -11.97
C VAL A 9 3.53 1.83 -12.30
N PHE A 10 2.24 1.77 -12.61
CA PHE A 10 1.43 2.96 -12.89
C PHE A 10 1.38 3.91 -11.69
N MET A 11 1.07 3.40 -10.50
CA MET A 11 0.97 4.22 -9.27
C MET A 11 2.31 4.87 -8.91
N THR A 12 3.42 4.12 -9.03
CA THR A 12 4.76 4.68 -8.82
C THR A 12 5.06 5.79 -9.82
N GLY A 13 4.72 5.60 -11.09
CA GLY A 13 4.90 6.61 -12.14
C GLY A 13 4.05 7.86 -11.91
N VAL A 14 2.79 7.70 -11.53
CA VAL A 14 1.88 8.83 -11.20
C VAL A 14 2.40 9.61 -10.00
N GLN A 15 2.85 8.92 -8.94
CA GLN A 15 3.42 9.58 -7.77
C GLN A 15 4.69 10.35 -8.11
N ALA A 16 5.62 9.75 -8.86
CA ALA A 16 6.85 10.41 -9.29
C ALA A 16 6.56 11.64 -10.14
N GLU A 17 5.64 11.55 -11.09
CA GLU A 17 5.23 12.68 -11.94
C GLU A 17 4.52 13.77 -11.14
N GLY A 18 3.66 13.40 -10.17
CA GLY A 18 3.00 14.34 -9.28
C GLY A 18 4.01 15.15 -8.46
N LEU A 19 4.98 14.46 -7.83
CA LEU A 19 6.05 15.11 -7.07
C LEU A 19 6.91 16.04 -7.95
N ARG A 20 7.25 15.59 -9.18
CA ARG A 20 7.99 16.40 -10.14
C ARG A 20 7.26 17.69 -10.48
N ARG A 21 5.95 17.63 -10.73
CA ARG A 21 5.13 18.82 -11.02
C ARG A 21 5.06 19.76 -9.83
N LEU A 22 4.87 19.25 -8.63
CA LEU A 22 4.85 20.04 -7.40
C LEU A 22 6.18 20.75 -7.16
N ALA A 23 7.31 20.11 -7.49
CA ALA A 23 8.64 20.69 -7.39
C ALA A 23 8.98 21.67 -8.51
N GLY A 24 8.13 21.84 -9.53
CA GLY A 24 8.41 22.69 -10.70
C GLY A 24 9.58 22.18 -11.56
N ALA A 25 9.96 20.90 -11.44
CA ALA A 25 11.10 20.34 -12.13
C ALA A 25 10.74 19.96 -13.58
N GLU A 26 11.61 20.32 -14.52
CA GLU A 26 11.57 19.79 -15.88
C GLU A 26 11.99 18.32 -15.89
N SER A 27 11.71 17.59 -16.98
CA SER A 27 11.89 16.14 -17.13
C SER A 27 13.08 15.58 -16.34
N GLY A 28 12.81 14.65 -15.42
CA GLY A 28 13.82 14.06 -14.54
C GLY A 28 14.66 12.96 -15.23
N ALA A 29 15.84 12.72 -14.70
CA ALA A 29 16.65 11.55 -15.06
C ALA A 29 15.88 10.24 -14.76
N ALA A 30 16.15 9.19 -15.52
CA ALA A 30 15.60 7.87 -15.22
C ALA A 30 15.92 7.47 -13.77
N ALA A 31 14.90 7.04 -13.03
CA ALA A 31 15.10 6.60 -11.67
C ALA A 31 16.07 5.41 -11.62
N SER A 32 17.00 5.43 -10.67
CA SER A 32 17.87 4.28 -10.44
C SER A 32 17.03 3.06 -10.01
N PRO A 33 17.47 1.83 -10.34
CA PRO A 33 16.81 0.63 -9.88
C PRO A 33 16.63 0.62 -8.36
N PRO A 34 15.47 0.22 -7.83
CA PRO A 34 15.21 0.27 -6.39
C PRO A 34 16.04 -0.76 -5.63
N VAL A 35 16.41 -0.42 -4.40
CA VAL A 35 16.90 -1.37 -3.40
C VAL A 35 15.82 -1.49 -2.34
N ALA A 36 15.12 -2.62 -2.31
CA ALA A 36 13.97 -2.84 -1.46
C ALA A 36 14.31 -3.74 -0.27
N LEU A 37 14.05 -3.26 0.96
CA LEU A 37 14.14 -4.07 2.17
C LEU A 37 12.86 -4.89 2.33
N VAL A 38 13.00 -6.23 2.37
CA VAL A 38 11.92 -7.20 2.51
C VAL A 38 11.96 -7.75 3.93
N ALA A 39 11.11 -7.21 4.79
CA ALA A 39 10.98 -7.60 6.19
C ALA A 39 9.72 -8.46 6.46
N THR A 40 8.86 -8.63 5.46
CA THR A 40 7.64 -9.44 5.54
C THR A 40 7.82 -10.77 4.79
N PRO A 41 7.08 -11.84 5.17
CA PRO A 41 7.26 -13.16 4.58
C PRO A 41 6.96 -13.20 3.07
N LEU A 42 7.83 -13.85 2.27
CA LEU A 42 7.64 -13.97 0.82
C LEU A 42 6.42 -14.81 0.40
N PHE A 43 5.83 -15.59 1.29
CA PHE A 43 4.56 -16.26 1.00
C PHE A 43 3.35 -15.31 1.10
N HIS A 44 3.52 -14.10 1.62
CA HIS A 44 2.49 -13.07 1.70
C HIS A 44 2.52 -12.17 0.46
N VAL A 45 1.33 -11.80 -0.05
CA VAL A 45 1.20 -10.95 -1.26
C VAL A 45 1.92 -9.61 -1.13
N THR A 46 2.02 -9.05 0.08
CA THR A 46 2.76 -7.80 0.33
C THR A 46 4.22 -7.93 -0.08
N ALA A 47 4.94 -8.94 0.44
CA ALA A 47 6.34 -9.12 0.11
C ALA A 47 6.54 -9.59 -1.34
N ASN A 48 5.79 -10.62 -1.76
CA ASN A 48 5.99 -11.25 -3.05
C ASN A 48 5.45 -10.39 -4.20
N ASN A 49 4.15 -10.08 -4.16
CA ASN A 49 3.46 -9.46 -5.29
C ASN A 49 3.67 -7.95 -5.36
N CYS A 50 3.80 -7.28 -4.21
CA CYS A 50 3.91 -5.81 -4.19
C CYS A 50 5.37 -5.32 -4.12
N VAL A 51 6.30 -6.11 -3.56
CA VAL A 51 7.70 -5.71 -3.46
C VAL A 51 8.58 -6.49 -4.43
N ALA A 52 8.63 -7.83 -4.30
CA ALA A 52 9.60 -8.63 -5.04
C ALA A 52 9.38 -8.57 -6.56
N TYR A 53 8.14 -8.71 -7.03
CA TYR A 53 7.86 -8.63 -8.47
C TYR A 53 8.14 -7.24 -9.04
N LEU A 54 7.78 -6.18 -8.30
CA LEU A 54 8.03 -4.81 -8.75
C LEU A 54 9.54 -4.52 -8.83
N ALA A 55 10.30 -4.87 -7.79
CA ALA A 55 11.75 -4.68 -7.77
C ALA A 55 12.43 -5.51 -8.89
N THR A 56 12.00 -6.76 -9.10
CA THR A 56 12.52 -7.62 -10.18
C THR A 56 12.26 -7.01 -11.55
N LEU A 57 11.04 -6.50 -11.79
CA LEU A 57 10.70 -5.84 -13.06
C LEU A 57 11.55 -4.59 -13.31
N ALA A 58 11.84 -3.84 -12.25
CA ALA A 58 12.66 -2.62 -12.31
C ALA A 58 14.19 -2.90 -12.36
N GLY A 59 14.63 -4.17 -12.36
CA GLY A 59 16.05 -4.54 -12.29
C GLY A 59 16.68 -4.16 -10.95
N GLY A 60 15.88 -4.08 -9.90
CA GLY A 60 16.29 -3.68 -8.54
C GLY A 60 16.92 -4.80 -7.72
N THR A 61 17.31 -4.45 -6.51
CA THR A 61 17.89 -5.35 -5.51
C THR A 61 16.90 -5.63 -4.39
N LEU A 62 16.84 -6.90 -3.95
CA LEU A 62 16.05 -7.31 -2.78
C LEU A 62 17.01 -7.61 -1.63
N VAL A 63 16.87 -6.88 -0.54
CA VAL A 63 17.57 -7.11 0.73
C VAL A 63 16.61 -7.83 1.65
N HIS A 64 16.90 -9.07 2.02
CA HIS A 64 16.03 -9.90 2.83
C HIS A 64 16.46 -9.91 4.29
N MET A 65 15.50 -9.75 5.20
CA MET A 65 15.67 -10.03 6.62
C MET A 65 15.05 -11.38 6.97
N TYR A 66 15.77 -12.20 7.72
CA TYR A 66 15.24 -13.47 8.22
C TYR A 66 14.17 -13.27 9.28
N LYS A 67 14.38 -12.29 10.15
CA LYS A 67 13.49 -11.89 11.24
C LYS A 67 13.59 -10.39 11.41
N TRP A 68 12.48 -9.75 11.75
CA TRP A 68 12.49 -8.33 12.04
C TRP A 68 13.30 -8.02 13.29
N ASP A 69 14.24 -7.10 13.13
CA ASP A 69 15.00 -6.42 14.17
C ASP A 69 15.25 -4.99 13.71
N VAL A 70 14.86 -4.03 14.53
CA VAL A 70 14.88 -2.60 14.13
C VAL A 70 16.31 -2.09 13.93
N VAL A 71 17.25 -2.54 14.75
CA VAL A 71 18.66 -2.13 14.65
C VAL A 71 19.29 -2.72 13.39
N GLU A 72 19.07 -4.02 13.14
CA GLU A 72 19.53 -4.66 11.91
C GLU A 72 18.90 -4.00 10.67
N ALA A 73 17.63 -3.60 10.74
CA ALA A 73 16.97 -2.89 9.63
C ALA A 73 17.66 -1.56 9.32
N MET A 74 17.97 -0.74 10.34
CA MET A 74 18.67 0.53 10.16
C MET A 74 20.10 0.32 9.61
N GLN A 75 20.84 -0.71 10.10
CA GLN A 75 22.14 -1.09 9.58
C GLN A 75 22.09 -1.54 8.11
N LEU A 76 21.05 -2.33 7.74
CA LEU A 76 20.85 -2.75 6.35
C LEU A 76 20.51 -1.57 5.44
N ILE A 77 19.67 -0.65 5.90
CA ILE A 77 19.33 0.56 5.15
C ILE A 77 20.59 1.37 4.85
N GLU A 78 21.41 1.61 5.85
CA GLU A 78 22.66 2.34 5.70
C GLU A 78 23.66 1.63 4.79
N ARG A 79 23.91 0.34 5.04
CA ARG A 79 24.94 -0.44 4.35
C ARG A 79 24.60 -0.72 2.89
N GLU A 80 23.35 -1.15 2.62
CA GLU A 80 22.89 -1.56 1.29
C GLU A 80 22.27 -0.40 0.50
N LYS A 81 22.24 0.81 1.12
CA LYS A 81 21.59 2.00 0.52
C LYS A 81 20.16 1.73 0.07
N VAL A 82 19.38 1.13 0.97
CA VAL A 82 17.97 0.79 0.73
C VAL A 82 17.18 2.06 0.36
N THR A 83 16.43 1.99 -0.73
CA THR A 83 15.63 3.11 -1.24
C THR A 83 14.15 3.00 -0.87
N ALA A 84 13.67 1.77 -0.63
CA ALA A 84 12.27 1.52 -0.30
C ALA A 84 12.13 0.53 0.85
N LEU A 85 11.39 0.93 1.87
CA LEU A 85 10.94 0.08 2.96
C LEU A 85 9.43 -0.11 2.85
N SER A 86 9.01 -1.32 2.48
CA SER A 86 7.61 -1.74 2.53
C SER A 86 7.43 -2.68 3.71
N ALA A 87 6.81 -2.17 4.76
CA ALA A 87 6.70 -2.85 6.05
C ALA A 87 5.30 -2.70 6.64
N VAL A 88 5.00 -3.40 7.72
CA VAL A 88 3.80 -3.11 8.50
C VAL A 88 4.02 -1.84 9.34
N PRO A 89 2.97 -1.07 9.68
CA PRO A 89 3.09 0.22 10.37
C PRO A 89 3.94 0.20 11.64
N MET A 90 3.89 -0.90 12.40
CA MET A 90 4.70 -1.07 13.61
C MET A 90 6.21 -0.99 13.31
N MET A 91 6.67 -1.63 12.23
CA MET A 91 8.09 -1.62 11.85
C MET A 91 8.58 -0.21 11.50
N SER A 92 7.79 0.55 10.74
CA SER A 92 8.10 1.96 10.45
C SER A 92 8.13 2.81 11.73
N ARG A 93 7.19 2.54 12.66
CA ARG A 93 7.12 3.22 13.95
C ARG A 93 8.34 2.92 14.82
N GLU A 94 8.78 1.66 14.88
CA GLU A 94 9.98 1.27 15.63
C GLU A 94 11.24 1.96 15.14
N ILE A 95 11.42 2.11 13.81
CA ILE A 95 12.55 2.86 13.25
C ILE A 95 12.50 4.32 13.67
N ILE A 96 11.40 5.01 13.39
CA ILE A 96 11.25 6.46 13.64
C ILE A 96 11.37 6.83 15.11
N LEU A 97 10.94 5.94 16.02
CA LEU A 97 10.99 6.16 17.46
C LEU A 97 12.23 5.57 18.13
N HIS A 98 13.13 4.94 17.38
CA HIS A 98 14.31 4.32 17.99
C HIS A 98 15.26 5.37 18.56
N PRO A 99 15.78 5.19 19.79
CA PRO A 99 16.72 6.14 20.40
C PRO A 99 17.95 6.44 19.53
N ASP A 100 18.42 5.45 18.79
CA ASP A 100 19.58 5.55 17.93
C ASP A 100 19.24 5.93 16.47
N PHE A 101 18.00 6.34 16.17
CA PHE A 101 17.56 6.69 14.82
C PHE A 101 18.53 7.64 14.09
N HIS A 102 19.00 8.67 14.80
CA HIS A 102 19.91 9.67 14.24
C HIS A 102 21.38 9.21 14.15
N ASN A 103 21.70 8.02 14.65
CA ASN A 103 23.05 7.44 14.58
C ASN A 103 23.30 6.69 13.28
N TYR A 104 22.25 6.49 12.45
CA TYR A 104 22.32 5.77 11.17
C TYR A 104 22.05 6.71 10.00
N ASP A 105 22.76 6.51 8.89
CA ASP A 105 22.47 7.21 7.62
C ASP A 105 21.33 6.53 6.87
N LEU A 106 20.11 7.01 7.11
CA LEU A 106 18.90 6.55 6.43
C LEU A 106 18.54 7.41 5.21
N SER A 107 19.42 8.29 4.75
CA SER A 107 19.18 9.25 3.67
C SER A 107 18.94 8.63 2.29
N SER A 108 19.30 7.35 2.12
CA SER A 108 19.00 6.60 0.89
C SER A 108 17.51 6.26 0.73
N LEU A 109 16.74 6.21 1.83
CA LEU A 109 15.31 5.94 1.77
C LEU A 109 14.56 7.05 1.01
N GLN A 110 13.76 6.67 0.05
CA GLN A 110 12.86 7.53 -0.72
C GLN A 110 11.40 7.31 -0.34
N SER A 111 11.07 6.10 0.15
CA SER A 111 9.74 5.77 0.63
C SER A 111 9.77 4.90 1.88
N MET A 112 8.89 5.20 2.82
CA MET A 112 8.69 4.46 4.05
C MET A 112 7.19 4.28 4.32
N GLY A 113 6.75 3.05 4.49
CA GLY A 113 5.35 2.74 4.74
C GLY A 113 5.04 1.30 4.36
N GLY A 114 3.88 1.08 3.80
CA GLY A 114 3.48 -0.25 3.36
C GLY A 114 1.98 -0.50 3.55
N GLY A 115 1.64 -1.76 3.81
CA GLY A 115 0.24 -2.21 3.91
C GLY A 115 0.05 -3.23 5.00
N GLY A 116 -1.12 -3.89 4.98
CA GLY A 116 -1.50 -4.90 5.96
C GLY A 116 -2.17 -4.36 7.22
N ALA A 117 -2.03 -3.07 7.50
CA ALA A 117 -2.76 -2.31 8.52
C ALA A 117 -2.74 -0.82 8.16
N ALA A 118 -3.63 -0.02 8.77
CA ALA A 118 -3.65 1.42 8.59
C ALA A 118 -2.43 2.08 9.26
N LEU A 119 -1.73 2.92 8.51
CA LEU A 119 -0.72 3.80 9.08
C LEU A 119 -1.43 4.93 9.81
N GLN A 120 -1.16 5.08 11.11
CA GLN A 120 -1.82 6.11 11.90
C GLN A 120 -1.40 7.52 11.45
N PRO A 121 -2.30 8.52 11.43
CA PRO A 121 -1.99 9.87 10.96
C PRO A 121 -0.80 10.53 11.65
N ASP A 122 -0.61 10.30 12.95
CA ASP A 122 0.54 10.79 13.71
C ASP A 122 1.87 10.26 13.15
N LEU A 123 1.89 8.99 12.75
CA LEU A 123 3.08 8.37 12.17
C LEU A 123 3.35 8.88 10.75
N VAL A 124 2.30 9.12 9.95
CA VAL A 124 2.43 9.72 8.61
C VAL A 124 3.13 11.06 8.70
N HIS A 125 2.64 11.95 9.57
CA HIS A 125 3.26 13.27 9.78
C HIS A 125 4.67 13.18 10.34
N LYS A 126 4.91 12.21 11.24
CA LYS A 126 6.23 12.04 11.83
C LYS A 126 7.26 11.56 10.80
N ILE A 127 6.91 10.62 9.93
CA ILE A 127 7.78 10.20 8.82
C ILE A 127 8.10 11.40 7.93
N ASP A 128 7.11 12.21 7.55
CA ASP A 128 7.32 13.38 6.70
C ASP A 128 8.20 14.45 7.34
N GLN A 129 8.13 14.63 8.66
CA GLN A 129 8.91 15.61 9.41
C GLN A 129 10.34 15.17 9.71
N GLU A 130 10.53 13.89 10.10
CA GLU A 130 11.83 13.38 10.54
C GLU A 130 12.70 12.89 9.38
N MET A 131 12.08 12.52 8.26
CA MET A 131 12.78 11.96 7.10
C MET A 131 12.82 12.95 5.94
N ALA A 132 13.95 13.64 5.78
CA ALA A 132 14.10 14.62 4.68
C ALA A 132 14.00 13.98 3.27
N SER A 133 14.43 12.72 3.12
CA SER A 133 14.50 12.01 1.85
C SER A 133 13.34 11.06 1.59
N ALA A 134 12.77 10.45 2.66
CA ALA A 134 11.71 9.47 2.52
C ALA A 134 10.32 10.11 2.65
N LYS A 135 9.40 9.66 1.81
CA LYS A 135 8.00 10.05 1.88
C LYS A 135 7.13 8.91 2.42
N PRO A 136 6.12 9.21 3.25
CA PRO A 136 5.18 8.21 3.74
C PRO A 136 4.32 7.68 2.59
N ASN A 137 4.00 6.38 2.66
CA ASN A 137 3.09 5.73 1.71
C ASN A 137 2.23 4.68 2.40
N THR A 138 1.10 4.39 1.80
CA THR A 138 0.20 3.31 2.21
C THR A 138 -0.32 2.55 1.01
N GLY A 139 -0.62 1.27 1.23
CA GLY A 139 -1.31 0.41 0.28
C GLY A 139 -2.33 -0.45 1.00
N TYR A 140 -3.54 -0.48 0.47
CA TYR A 140 -4.60 -1.36 0.92
C TYR A 140 -4.84 -2.45 -0.13
N GLY A 141 -5.03 -3.66 0.33
CA GLY A 141 -5.29 -4.81 -0.52
C GLY A 141 -5.36 -6.11 0.27
N MET A 142 -5.59 -7.20 -0.45
CA MET A 142 -5.77 -8.53 0.13
C MET A 142 -5.26 -9.61 -0.84
N THR A 143 -5.19 -10.84 -0.35
CA THR A 143 -4.76 -11.99 -1.16
C THR A 143 -5.67 -12.19 -2.37
N GLU A 144 -6.95 -11.99 -2.17
CA GLU A 144 -8.02 -12.15 -3.17
C GLU A 144 -7.93 -11.11 -4.30
N THR A 145 -7.19 -10.04 -4.12
CA THR A 145 -6.90 -9.05 -5.18
C THR A 145 -5.47 -9.18 -5.72
N SER A 146 -4.79 -10.28 -5.44
CA SER A 146 -3.39 -10.52 -5.83
C SER A 146 -2.42 -9.45 -5.33
N GLY A 147 -2.81 -8.65 -4.36
CA GLY A 147 -2.06 -7.55 -3.76
C GLY A 147 -2.90 -6.30 -3.58
N ILE A 148 -2.63 -5.25 -4.35
CA ILE A 148 -3.14 -3.91 -4.10
C ILE A 148 -4.57 -3.69 -4.62
N ILE A 149 -5.41 -3.04 -3.81
CA ILE A 149 -6.70 -2.45 -4.19
C ILE A 149 -6.54 -0.95 -4.40
N SER A 150 -5.88 -0.27 -3.46
CA SER A 150 -5.65 1.16 -3.50
C SER A 150 -4.28 1.54 -2.93
N SER A 151 -3.80 2.73 -3.27
CA SER A 151 -2.54 3.25 -2.76
C SER A 151 -2.55 4.76 -2.71
N LEU A 152 -1.81 5.31 -1.76
CA LEU A 152 -1.58 6.74 -1.62
C LEU A 152 -0.17 6.96 -1.06
N GLY A 153 0.49 8.04 -1.47
CA GLY A 153 1.85 8.32 -0.99
C GLY A 153 2.21 9.79 -1.07
N ALA A 154 3.34 10.12 -0.47
CA ALA A 154 3.93 11.45 -0.40
C ALA A 154 2.94 12.52 0.13
N GLU A 155 2.98 13.72 -0.43
CA GLU A 155 2.13 14.86 -0.02
C GLU A 155 0.63 14.54 -0.11
N PHE A 156 0.22 13.66 -1.04
CA PHE A 156 -1.18 13.24 -1.14
C PHE A 156 -1.61 12.43 0.08
N PHE A 157 -0.70 11.62 0.63
CA PHE A 157 -0.98 10.86 1.85
C PHE A 157 -0.87 11.74 3.10
N VAL A 158 0.07 12.66 3.15
CA VAL A 158 0.18 13.64 4.25
C VAL A 158 -1.09 14.49 4.35
N ASN A 159 -1.69 14.86 3.21
CA ASN A 159 -2.92 15.65 3.17
C ASN A 159 -4.20 14.85 3.50
N LYS A 160 -4.19 13.52 3.29
CA LYS A 160 -5.31 12.61 3.61
C LYS A 160 -4.81 11.37 4.38
N PRO A 161 -4.25 11.54 5.59
CA PRO A 161 -3.51 10.46 6.27
C PRO A 161 -4.39 9.32 6.79
N ALA A 162 -5.71 9.46 6.79
CA ALA A 162 -6.66 8.41 7.12
C ALA A 162 -7.14 7.62 5.89
N SER A 163 -6.82 8.08 4.68
CA SER A 163 -7.22 7.40 3.45
C SER A 163 -6.23 6.32 3.04
N CYS A 164 -6.72 5.25 2.45
CA CYS A 164 -5.88 4.27 1.75
C CYS A 164 -5.73 4.55 0.24
N GLY A 165 -6.23 5.68 -0.23
CA GLY A 165 -6.09 6.15 -1.61
C GLY A 165 -7.20 5.74 -2.54
N ARG A 166 -7.02 6.03 -3.83
CA ARG A 166 -7.97 5.65 -4.89
C ARG A 166 -7.74 4.21 -5.32
N ALA A 167 -8.81 3.57 -5.80
CA ALA A 167 -8.69 2.26 -6.44
C ALA A 167 -7.68 2.31 -7.60
N VAL A 168 -6.90 1.24 -7.74
CA VAL A 168 -5.92 1.13 -8.84
C VAL A 168 -6.62 0.97 -10.20
N PRO A 169 -5.98 1.35 -11.32
CA PRO A 169 -6.65 1.45 -12.62
C PRO A 169 -7.36 0.21 -13.14
N THR A 170 -6.97 -0.97 -12.69
CA THR A 170 -7.57 -2.24 -13.13
C THR A 170 -8.68 -2.74 -12.22
N LEU A 171 -9.07 -1.93 -11.21
CA LEU A 171 -10.14 -2.20 -10.26
C LEU A 171 -11.19 -1.11 -10.27
N GLU A 172 -12.44 -1.52 -10.19
CA GLU A 172 -13.58 -0.72 -9.76
C GLU A 172 -13.79 -0.94 -8.27
N ALA A 173 -14.21 0.08 -7.55
CA ALA A 173 -14.55 0.02 -6.14
C ALA A 173 -15.87 0.75 -5.88
N GLN A 174 -16.70 0.17 -5.02
CA GLN A 174 -17.95 0.78 -4.54
C GLN A 174 -18.22 0.37 -3.11
N CYS A 175 -18.91 1.21 -2.36
CA CYS A 175 -19.51 0.81 -1.09
C CYS A 175 -20.95 0.37 -1.33
N VAL A 176 -21.41 -0.65 -0.62
CA VAL A 176 -22.77 -1.18 -0.75
C VAL A 176 -23.44 -1.27 0.61
N ASN A 177 -24.78 -1.20 0.60
CA ASN A 177 -25.58 -1.48 1.78
C ASN A 177 -25.78 -2.99 2.01
N ALA A 178 -26.53 -3.37 3.05
CA ALA A 178 -26.80 -4.77 3.39
C ALA A 178 -27.53 -5.56 2.28
N ASP A 179 -28.23 -4.88 1.38
CA ASP A 179 -28.92 -5.50 0.23
C ASP A 179 -28.02 -5.59 -1.02
N GLY A 180 -26.73 -5.20 -0.91
CA GLY A 180 -25.79 -5.17 -2.02
C GLY A 180 -26.02 -4.03 -3.01
N GLN A 181 -26.81 -3.00 -2.64
CA GLN A 181 -27.05 -1.85 -3.51
C GLN A 181 -25.93 -0.81 -3.34
N PRO A 182 -25.43 -0.25 -4.46
CA PRO A 182 -24.40 0.80 -4.39
C PRO A 182 -24.86 2.01 -3.61
N LEU A 183 -23.97 2.54 -2.79
CA LEU A 183 -24.12 3.74 -1.98
C LEU A 183 -23.52 4.97 -2.67
N GLY A 184 -23.94 6.15 -2.25
CA GLY A 184 -23.42 7.42 -2.71
C GLY A 184 -22.08 7.80 -2.07
N VAL A 185 -21.52 8.93 -2.55
CA VAL A 185 -20.30 9.52 -2.04
C VAL A 185 -20.43 9.81 -0.54
N GLY A 186 -19.46 9.37 0.26
CA GLY A 186 -19.40 9.57 1.71
C GLY A 186 -20.30 8.65 2.53
N GLU A 187 -21.14 7.84 1.91
CA GLU A 187 -21.99 6.87 2.62
C GLU A 187 -21.17 5.63 3.01
N ILE A 188 -21.36 5.17 4.25
CA ILE A 188 -20.64 4.04 4.82
C ILE A 188 -21.33 2.72 4.46
N GLY A 189 -20.56 1.77 3.94
CA GLY A 189 -21.04 0.44 3.61
C GLY A 189 -19.90 -0.56 3.46
N GLU A 190 -20.21 -1.80 3.07
CA GLU A 190 -19.19 -2.78 2.75
C GLU A 190 -18.48 -2.38 1.44
N LEU A 191 -17.14 -2.43 1.44
CA LEU A 191 -16.36 -2.19 0.24
C LEU A 191 -16.39 -3.42 -0.66
N TRP A 192 -16.88 -3.25 -1.88
CA TRP A 192 -16.80 -4.25 -2.93
C TRP A 192 -15.87 -3.79 -4.03
N VAL A 193 -15.08 -4.73 -4.58
CA VAL A 193 -14.13 -4.44 -5.66
C VAL A 193 -14.28 -5.43 -6.80
N ARG A 194 -14.09 -4.96 -8.02
CA ARG A 194 -14.15 -5.77 -9.24
C ARG A 194 -13.02 -5.41 -10.20
N GLY A 195 -12.41 -6.40 -10.83
CA GLY A 195 -11.43 -6.15 -11.87
C GLY A 195 -10.43 -7.29 -12.11
N SER A 196 -9.42 -7.01 -12.91
CA SER A 196 -8.55 -8.04 -13.47
C SER A 196 -7.54 -8.65 -12.50
N ASN A 197 -7.36 -8.08 -11.32
CA ASN A 197 -6.52 -8.63 -10.25
C ASN A 197 -7.31 -9.35 -9.14
N VAL A 198 -8.65 -9.36 -9.21
CA VAL A 198 -9.48 -10.20 -8.34
C VAL A 198 -9.33 -11.67 -8.71
N ILE A 199 -9.29 -12.56 -7.73
CA ILE A 199 -9.24 -14.01 -7.93
C ILE A 199 -10.50 -14.50 -8.66
N LYS A 200 -10.39 -15.63 -9.36
CA LYS A 200 -11.55 -16.30 -9.96
C LYS A 200 -12.39 -17.06 -8.93
N GLY A 201 -11.80 -17.36 -7.78
CA GLY A 201 -12.40 -18.11 -6.69
C GLY A 201 -11.37 -18.86 -5.87
N TYR A 202 -11.84 -19.51 -4.83
CA TYR A 202 -11.03 -20.38 -3.96
C TYR A 202 -10.96 -21.80 -4.52
N LEU A 203 -9.74 -22.31 -4.64
CA LEU A 203 -9.50 -23.65 -5.21
C LEU A 203 -10.25 -24.74 -4.41
N ASN A 204 -11.07 -25.54 -5.11
CA ASN A 204 -11.91 -26.61 -4.55
C ASN A 204 -12.86 -26.15 -3.42
N ARG A 205 -13.25 -24.85 -3.41
CA ARG A 205 -14.17 -24.29 -2.42
C ARG A 205 -15.26 -23.45 -3.11
N PRO A 206 -16.18 -24.10 -3.84
CA PRO A 206 -17.22 -23.38 -4.61
C PRO A 206 -18.17 -22.58 -3.72
N GLU A 207 -18.51 -23.08 -2.53
CA GLU A 207 -19.38 -22.39 -1.57
C GLU A 207 -18.72 -21.10 -1.07
N ALA A 208 -17.48 -21.16 -0.57
CA ALA A 208 -16.74 -19.96 -0.15
C ALA A 208 -16.54 -18.98 -1.30
N THR A 209 -16.40 -19.47 -2.53
CA THR A 209 -16.34 -18.61 -3.71
C THR A 209 -17.66 -17.88 -3.95
N ALA A 210 -18.80 -18.58 -3.86
CA ALA A 210 -20.12 -18.00 -4.05
C ALA A 210 -20.49 -16.99 -2.93
N GLU A 211 -20.01 -17.22 -1.71
CA GLU A 211 -20.19 -16.30 -0.59
C GLU A 211 -19.38 -15.00 -0.76
N SER A 212 -18.19 -15.11 -1.37
CA SER A 212 -17.25 -13.97 -1.46
C SER A 212 -17.33 -13.21 -2.79
N LEU A 213 -17.97 -13.77 -3.81
CA LEU A 213 -18.03 -13.19 -5.16
C LEU A 213 -19.46 -13.18 -5.70
N THR A 214 -19.97 -11.99 -6.03
CA THR A 214 -21.29 -11.81 -6.67
C THR A 214 -21.13 -10.99 -7.95
N ASP A 215 -21.49 -11.54 -9.10
CA ASP A 215 -21.43 -10.86 -10.41
C ASP A 215 -20.06 -10.23 -10.72
N GLY A 216 -18.99 -10.89 -10.28
CA GLY A 216 -17.61 -10.43 -10.44
C GLY A 216 -17.14 -9.42 -9.40
N TRP A 217 -17.99 -9.02 -8.46
CA TRP A 217 -17.63 -8.22 -7.32
C TRP A 217 -17.14 -9.10 -6.16
N LEU A 218 -15.96 -8.80 -5.67
CA LEU A 218 -15.41 -9.37 -4.45
C LEU A 218 -15.90 -8.57 -3.25
N HIS A 219 -16.52 -9.27 -2.31
CA HIS A 219 -16.88 -8.75 -1.00
C HIS A 219 -15.62 -8.73 -0.13
N THR A 220 -15.13 -7.54 0.22
CA THR A 220 -13.87 -7.44 0.97
C THR A 220 -14.04 -7.75 2.46
N GLY A 221 -15.27 -7.67 2.97
CA GLY A 221 -15.56 -7.73 4.39
C GLY A 221 -15.09 -6.50 5.18
N ASP A 222 -14.55 -5.50 4.51
CA ASP A 222 -14.13 -4.24 5.13
C ASP A 222 -15.23 -3.18 4.97
N VAL A 223 -15.49 -2.41 6.02
CA VAL A 223 -16.44 -1.29 6.02
C VAL A 223 -15.70 -0.01 5.64
N ALA A 224 -16.22 0.71 4.67
CA ALA A 224 -15.56 1.89 4.11
C ALA A 224 -16.56 2.95 3.63
N TYR A 225 -16.06 4.12 3.31
CA TYR A 225 -16.71 5.09 2.44
C TYR A 225 -15.73 5.59 1.38
N ILE A 226 -16.26 6.12 0.29
CA ILE A 226 -15.47 6.73 -0.79
C ILE A 226 -15.84 8.21 -0.84
N ASP A 227 -14.84 9.10 -0.76
CA ASP A 227 -15.08 10.54 -0.77
C ASP A 227 -15.28 11.08 -2.21
N GLU A 228 -15.54 12.39 -2.32
CA GLU A 228 -15.75 13.12 -3.59
C GLU A 228 -14.55 13.07 -4.54
N ASP A 229 -13.34 12.86 -4.00
CA ASP A 229 -12.12 12.67 -4.76
C ASP A 229 -11.90 11.21 -5.20
N GLY A 230 -12.80 10.28 -4.84
CA GLY A 230 -12.66 8.85 -5.09
C GLY A 230 -11.67 8.15 -4.17
N CYS A 231 -11.27 8.76 -3.06
CA CYS A 231 -10.40 8.17 -2.06
C CYS A 231 -11.19 7.28 -1.10
N ILE A 232 -10.66 6.10 -0.83
CA ILE A 232 -11.24 5.09 0.05
C ILE A 232 -10.78 5.34 1.48
N PHE A 233 -11.71 5.31 2.43
CA PHE A 233 -11.46 5.39 3.87
C PHE A 233 -12.06 4.18 4.55
N LEU A 234 -11.20 3.37 5.18
CA LEU A 234 -11.63 2.21 5.96
C LEU A 234 -12.09 2.69 7.34
N VAL A 235 -13.30 2.30 7.72
CA VAL A 235 -13.92 2.71 9.00
C VAL A 235 -13.74 1.62 10.05
N ASP A 236 -13.96 0.36 9.66
CA ASP A 236 -13.78 -0.79 10.53
C ASP A 236 -13.44 -2.03 9.69
N ARG A 237 -12.84 -3.03 10.35
CA ARG A 237 -12.54 -4.32 9.76
C ARG A 237 -13.30 -5.40 10.51
N GLY A 238 -14.32 -5.97 9.87
CA GLY A 238 -14.94 -7.20 10.33
C GLY A 238 -16.13 -7.08 11.28
N ASN A 239 -16.73 -5.89 11.48
CA ASN A 239 -18.08 -5.81 12.03
C ASN A 239 -19.08 -5.68 10.87
N PRO A 240 -20.10 -6.54 10.79
CA PRO A 240 -21.17 -6.33 9.82
C PRO A 240 -21.76 -4.94 10.04
N VAL A 241 -22.04 -4.24 8.92
CA VAL A 241 -22.74 -2.95 8.96
C VAL A 241 -23.97 -3.14 9.84
N PRO A 242 -24.22 -2.30 10.88
CA PRO A 242 -25.42 -2.41 11.68
C PRO A 242 -26.64 -2.31 10.76
N MET A 243 -27.49 -3.34 10.79
CA MET A 243 -28.76 -3.36 10.07
C MET A 243 -29.72 -2.30 10.62
#